data_824f1507e5a558f8859d21beb69f451f
#
_entry.id   824f1507e5a558f8859d21beb69f451f
#
_cell.length_a   1.000
_cell.length_b   1.000
_cell.length_c   1.000
_cell.angle_alpha   90.00
_cell.angle_beta   90.00
_cell.angle_gamma   90.00
#
_symmetry.space_group_name_H-M   'P 1'
#
loop_
_entity.id
_entity.type
_entity.pdbx_description
1 polymer ?
#
loop_
_entity_poly.entity_id
_entity_poly.type
_entity_poly.pdbx_seq_one_letter_code
_entity_poly.pdbx_strand_id
1 'polypeptide(L)'
;MLQRRHDPSLRLVRRDAVVPGPQVLDEAQQRVVDHRGGPLLVLAGPGTGKTTTVVEHVVSRVERDALPPESVLVLTFSRRAATELRERITLRLARTVREPVARTVHSYAFGLLRREAVLRGEPVPRLLSGAEQDLLVRDLLRGDLEEFAGAGWPERLLPALRTDGFARELRDLLQRAAERGVDPQRLRSLGRRHDRADWVAAAGFSEQYAGVTALRHPPALDPAELVRAAVDLLAGDPAVLERERAERAVVVVDEYQDSDPSQEALLVLLAGGGRDLVAVGDPDQSIYAFRGADLEGVRRFPERFRTAGGEPAPVVTLGTSRRCGPVLLQATRRVAARLGGAGGHRSLVACPPPEAGTG
;
A
#
# COMPACT_ATOMS: atom_id res chain seq x y z
N MET A 1 -15.09 -47.81 20.44
CA MET A 1 -16.26 -46.90 20.29
C MET A 1 -16.22 -45.87 21.40
N LEU A 2 -15.62 -44.72 21.15
CA LEU A 2 -15.58 -43.57 22.07
C LEU A 2 -16.73 -42.64 21.71
N GLN A 3 -17.81 -42.71 22.50
CA GLN A 3 -18.92 -41.76 22.44
C GLN A 3 -18.40 -40.40 22.88
N ARG A 4 -18.32 -39.45 21.94
CA ARG A 4 -18.15 -38.03 22.23
C ARG A 4 -19.39 -37.55 23.00
N ARG A 5 -19.23 -37.27 24.30
CA ARG A 5 -20.24 -36.57 25.10
C ARG A 5 -20.37 -35.14 24.50
N HIS A 6 -21.53 -34.86 23.91
CA HIS A 6 -21.92 -33.49 23.59
C HIS A 6 -22.12 -32.75 24.92
N ASP A 7 -21.31 -31.73 25.17
CA ASP A 7 -21.51 -30.81 26.28
C ASP A 7 -22.65 -29.83 25.87
N PRO A 8 -23.80 -29.86 26.53
CA PRO A 8 -24.94 -29.00 26.17
C PRO A 8 -24.77 -27.51 26.57
N SER A 9 -23.65 -27.14 27.19
CA SER A 9 -23.43 -25.79 27.71
C SER A 9 -22.88 -24.78 26.65
N LEU A 10 -22.40 -25.25 25.50
CA LEU A 10 -21.90 -24.38 24.43
C LEU A 10 -22.97 -24.22 23.37
N ARG A 11 -23.71 -23.11 23.46
CA ARG A 11 -24.66 -22.65 22.43
C ARG A 11 -24.00 -21.57 21.58
N LEU A 12 -23.91 -21.81 20.27
CA LEU A 12 -23.53 -20.77 19.32
C LEU A 12 -24.65 -19.74 19.28
N VAL A 13 -24.46 -18.61 19.95
CA VAL A 13 -25.40 -17.48 19.89
C VAL A 13 -24.94 -16.58 18.75
N ARG A 14 -25.68 -16.56 17.65
CA ARG A 14 -25.53 -15.55 16.61
C ARG A 14 -25.93 -14.22 17.22
N ARG A 15 -24.94 -13.38 17.57
CA ARG A 15 -25.26 -11.97 17.87
C ARG A 15 -25.66 -11.32 16.56
N ASP A 16 -26.85 -10.77 16.50
CA ASP A 16 -27.22 -9.90 15.40
C ASP A 16 -26.20 -8.77 15.33
N ALA A 17 -25.56 -8.64 14.17
CA ALA A 17 -24.61 -7.57 13.96
C ALA A 17 -25.38 -6.25 14.09
N VAL A 18 -25.12 -5.50 15.14
CA VAL A 18 -25.64 -4.13 15.27
C VAL A 18 -25.00 -3.33 14.14
N VAL A 19 -25.81 -2.97 13.14
CA VAL A 19 -25.34 -2.08 12.06
C VAL A 19 -25.04 -0.73 12.68
N PRO A 20 -23.78 -0.27 12.67
CA PRO A 20 -23.46 1.04 13.22
C PRO A 20 -24.19 2.12 12.42
N GLY A 21 -24.93 2.99 13.10
CA GLY A 21 -25.54 4.16 12.47
C GLY A 21 -24.49 5.10 11.83
N PRO A 22 -24.93 6.08 11.03
CA PRO A 22 -24.06 7.11 10.49
C PRO A 22 -23.25 7.76 11.61
N GLN A 23 -21.95 7.94 11.39
CA GLN A 23 -21.09 8.62 12.35
C GLN A 23 -21.33 10.13 12.26
N VAL A 24 -21.26 10.82 13.40
CA VAL A 24 -21.26 12.29 13.40
C VAL A 24 -19.88 12.76 12.90
N LEU A 25 -19.88 13.38 11.73
CA LEU A 25 -18.69 13.89 11.06
C LEU A 25 -18.53 15.38 11.36
N ASP A 26 -17.29 15.85 11.50
CA ASP A 26 -17.01 17.28 11.46
C ASP A 26 -17.04 17.82 10.02
N GLU A 27 -16.99 19.15 9.87
CA GLU A 27 -17.06 19.82 8.57
C GLU A 27 -15.95 19.36 7.61
N ALA A 28 -14.72 19.17 8.12
CA ALA A 28 -13.60 18.72 7.29
C ALA A 28 -13.80 17.29 6.82
N GLN A 29 -14.27 16.40 7.70
CA GLN A 29 -14.62 15.04 7.32
C GLN A 29 -15.78 15.00 6.32
N GLN A 30 -16.80 15.84 6.54
CA GLN A 30 -17.94 15.92 5.62
C GLN A 30 -17.52 16.38 4.23
N ARG A 31 -16.60 17.34 4.11
CA ARG A 31 -16.03 17.76 2.82
C ARG A 31 -15.35 16.60 2.08
N VAL A 32 -14.65 15.72 2.81
CA VAL A 32 -14.05 14.52 2.20
C VAL A 32 -15.12 13.53 1.76
N VAL A 33 -16.12 13.28 2.60
CA VAL A 33 -17.23 12.35 2.30
C VAL A 33 -18.04 12.82 1.10
N ASP A 34 -18.21 14.13 0.95
CA ASP A 34 -18.99 14.75 -0.14
C ASP A 34 -18.12 15.02 -1.40
N HIS A 35 -16.82 14.77 -1.34
CA HIS A 35 -15.94 14.95 -2.51
C HIS A 35 -16.36 14.03 -3.67
N ARG A 36 -16.43 14.63 -4.86
CA ARG A 36 -16.81 13.95 -6.10
C ARG A 36 -15.93 14.41 -7.24
N GLY A 37 -15.37 13.43 -7.92
CA GLY A 37 -14.58 13.65 -9.14
C GLY A 37 -13.21 14.28 -8.91
N GLY A 38 -12.21 13.70 -9.52
CA GLY A 38 -10.84 14.15 -9.43
C GLY A 38 -10.08 13.71 -8.19
N PRO A 39 -8.80 14.05 -8.11
CA PRO A 39 -7.95 13.68 -6.99
C PRO A 39 -8.16 14.61 -5.77
N LEU A 40 -8.04 14.04 -4.57
CA LEU A 40 -8.07 14.74 -3.29
C LEU A 40 -7.01 14.15 -2.35
N LEU A 41 -6.19 15.02 -1.76
CA LEU A 41 -5.32 14.64 -0.64
C LEU A 41 -5.96 15.00 0.69
N VAL A 42 -6.01 14.06 1.61
CA VAL A 42 -6.50 14.25 2.99
C VAL A 42 -5.34 14.10 3.95
N LEU A 43 -4.93 15.20 4.57
CA LEU A 43 -3.94 15.19 5.65
C LEU A 43 -4.63 15.03 6.99
N ALA A 44 -4.28 13.99 7.73
CA ALA A 44 -5.04 13.59 8.90
C ALA A 44 -4.12 13.09 10.02
N GLY A 45 -3.90 13.89 11.03
CA GLY A 45 -3.11 13.54 12.20
C GLY A 45 -3.71 12.43 13.06
N PRO A 46 -3.04 12.06 14.18
CA PRO A 46 -3.49 10.97 15.04
C PRO A 46 -4.84 11.26 15.69
N GLY A 47 -5.76 10.28 15.59
CA GLY A 47 -7.07 10.38 16.23
C GLY A 47 -8.09 11.28 15.52
N THR A 48 -7.79 11.78 14.31
CA THR A 48 -8.71 12.64 13.54
C THR A 48 -9.81 11.87 12.81
N GLY A 49 -9.83 10.55 12.90
CA GLY A 49 -10.88 9.73 12.30
C GLY A 49 -10.62 9.38 10.83
N LYS A 50 -9.33 9.26 10.40
CA LYS A 50 -8.96 8.80 9.05
C LYS A 50 -9.83 7.64 8.54
N THR A 51 -9.77 6.51 9.25
CA THR A 51 -10.50 5.30 8.86
C THR A 51 -12.02 5.50 8.81
N THR A 52 -12.58 6.27 9.74
CA THR A 52 -14.01 6.60 9.74
C THR A 52 -14.37 7.41 8.50
N THR A 53 -13.56 8.41 8.17
CA THR A 53 -13.78 9.25 6.98
C THR A 53 -13.71 8.43 5.69
N VAL A 54 -12.72 7.51 5.58
CA VAL A 54 -12.63 6.57 4.46
C VAL A 54 -13.88 5.69 4.34
N VAL A 55 -14.31 5.09 5.45
CA VAL A 55 -15.51 4.23 5.46
C VAL A 55 -16.76 5.00 5.04
N GLU A 56 -17.02 6.19 5.63
CA GLU A 56 -18.20 6.98 5.30
C GLU A 56 -18.12 7.55 3.87
N HIS A 57 -16.94 7.88 3.35
CA HIS A 57 -16.77 8.24 1.94
C HIS A 57 -17.18 7.09 1.01
N VAL A 58 -16.67 5.88 1.23
CA VAL A 58 -17.02 4.69 0.45
C VAL A 58 -18.52 4.41 0.53
N VAL A 59 -19.11 4.45 1.73
CA VAL A 59 -20.54 4.25 1.93
C VAL A 59 -21.34 5.30 1.18
N SER A 60 -20.95 6.57 1.26
CA SER A 60 -21.59 7.66 0.52
C SER A 60 -21.57 7.44 -1.00
N ARG A 61 -20.44 6.96 -1.55
CA ARG A 61 -20.30 6.65 -2.98
C ARG A 61 -21.24 5.50 -3.41
N VAL A 62 -21.38 4.51 -2.56
CA VAL A 62 -22.23 3.35 -2.86
C VAL A 62 -23.71 3.66 -2.64
N GLU A 63 -24.08 4.39 -1.58
CA GLU A 63 -25.49 4.63 -1.23
C GLU A 63 -26.10 5.83 -1.94
N ARG A 64 -25.37 6.97 -1.98
CA ARG A 64 -25.89 8.22 -2.57
C ARG A 64 -25.69 8.28 -4.07
N ASP A 65 -24.51 7.84 -4.55
CA ASP A 65 -24.18 7.88 -5.97
C ASP A 65 -24.56 6.59 -6.69
N ALA A 66 -25.14 5.62 -5.96
CA ALA A 66 -25.58 4.33 -6.48
C ALA A 66 -24.49 3.53 -7.21
N LEU A 67 -23.20 3.74 -6.82
CA LEU A 67 -22.11 2.98 -7.41
C LEU A 67 -22.15 1.51 -6.95
N PRO A 68 -21.86 0.56 -7.84
CA PRO A 68 -21.60 -0.82 -7.42
C PRO A 68 -20.44 -0.84 -6.42
N PRO A 69 -20.55 -1.55 -5.29
CA PRO A 69 -19.44 -1.64 -4.32
C PRO A 69 -18.12 -2.10 -4.96
N GLU A 70 -18.20 -2.96 -5.95
CA GLU A 70 -17.08 -3.51 -6.69
C GLU A 70 -16.32 -2.45 -7.52
N SER A 71 -16.99 -1.34 -7.87
CA SER A 71 -16.37 -0.23 -8.59
C SER A 71 -15.58 0.73 -7.68
N VAL A 72 -15.67 0.56 -6.36
CA VAL A 72 -14.90 1.33 -5.39
C VAL A 72 -13.72 0.48 -4.92
N LEU A 73 -12.50 0.93 -5.20
CA LEU A 73 -11.27 0.24 -4.81
C LEU A 73 -10.62 0.98 -3.64
N VAL A 74 -10.55 0.36 -2.47
CA VAL A 74 -9.80 0.88 -1.32
C VAL A 74 -8.47 0.13 -1.20
N LEU A 75 -7.38 0.85 -1.28
CA LEU A 75 -6.02 0.32 -1.14
C LEU A 75 -5.41 0.77 0.18
N THR A 76 -4.70 -0.14 0.84
CA THR A 76 -3.98 0.15 2.08
C THR A 76 -2.67 -0.63 2.15
N PHE A 77 -1.78 -0.23 3.05
CA PHE A 77 -0.46 -0.83 3.19
C PHE A 77 -0.49 -2.22 3.82
N SER A 78 -1.35 -2.49 4.82
CA SER A 78 -1.30 -3.72 5.60
C SER A 78 -2.53 -4.61 5.44
N ARG A 79 -2.32 -5.93 5.54
CA ARG A 79 -3.42 -6.92 5.53
C ARG A 79 -4.41 -6.68 6.66
N ARG A 80 -3.92 -6.26 7.83
CA ARG A 80 -4.75 -5.96 9.00
C ARG A 80 -5.66 -4.78 8.71
N ALA A 81 -5.12 -3.67 8.19
CA ALA A 81 -5.90 -2.49 7.83
C ALA A 81 -6.92 -2.81 6.73
N ALA A 82 -6.55 -3.60 5.71
CA ALA A 82 -7.48 -4.04 4.68
C ALA A 82 -8.65 -4.87 5.25
N THR A 83 -8.38 -5.75 6.21
CA THR A 83 -9.43 -6.55 6.88
C THR A 83 -10.34 -5.65 7.72
N GLU A 84 -9.78 -4.76 8.53
CA GLU A 84 -10.56 -3.82 9.35
C GLU A 84 -11.44 -2.91 8.49
N LEU A 85 -10.90 -2.31 7.43
CA LEU A 85 -11.67 -1.47 6.50
C LEU A 85 -12.79 -2.26 5.84
N ARG A 86 -12.51 -3.48 5.37
CA ARG A 86 -13.51 -4.36 4.75
C ARG A 86 -14.66 -4.67 5.71
N GLU A 87 -14.34 -5.08 6.93
CA GLU A 87 -15.34 -5.39 7.95
C GLU A 87 -16.21 -4.16 8.26
N ARG A 88 -15.60 -3.00 8.47
CA ARG A 88 -16.32 -1.75 8.75
C ARG A 88 -17.20 -1.31 7.59
N ILE A 89 -16.71 -1.35 6.35
CA ILE A 89 -17.48 -1.02 5.14
C ILE A 89 -18.65 -2.00 4.96
N THR A 90 -18.40 -3.31 5.09
CA THR A 90 -19.45 -4.33 4.93
C THR A 90 -20.54 -4.20 5.99
N LEU A 91 -20.16 -3.98 7.25
CA LEU A 91 -21.11 -3.74 8.35
C LEU A 91 -21.95 -2.49 8.09
N ARG A 92 -21.32 -1.43 7.60
CA ARG A 92 -21.98 -0.15 7.37
C ARG A 92 -22.93 -0.18 6.16
N LEU A 93 -22.56 -0.89 5.08
CA LEU A 93 -23.40 -1.12 3.90
C LEU A 93 -24.54 -2.12 4.16
N ALA A 94 -24.45 -2.93 5.22
CA ALA A 94 -25.43 -3.97 5.57
C ALA A 94 -25.81 -4.92 4.41
N ARG A 95 -24.90 -5.13 3.46
CA ARG A 95 -25.14 -5.99 2.29
C ARG A 95 -23.89 -6.80 1.92
N THR A 96 -24.12 -7.92 1.24
CA THR A 96 -23.03 -8.76 0.71
C THR A 96 -22.39 -8.11 -0.51
N VAL A 97 -21.08 -8.11 -0.56
CA VAL A 97 -20.26 -7.60 -1.67
C VAL A 97 -19.58 -8.79 -2.34
N ARG A 98 -19.63 -8.86 -3.67
CA ARG A 98 -19.04 -9.96 -4.45
C ARG A 98 -17.51 -9.98 -4.38
N GLU A 99 -16.89 -8.81 -4.46
CA GLU A 99 -15.45 -8.63 -4.35
C GLU A 99 -15.08 -7.79 -3.13
N PRO A 100 -13.92 -8.05 -2.51
CA PRO A 100 -13.45 -7.22 -1.40
C PRO A 100 -13.22 -5.78 -1.85
N VAL A 101 -13.98 -4.83 -1.30
CA VAL A 101 -13.81 -3.39 -1.54
C VAL A 101 -12.43 -2.90 -1.08
N ALA A 102 -11.90 -3.43 0.04
CA ALA A 102 -10.61 -3.06 0.58
C ALA A 102 -9.56 -4.17 0.42
N ARG A 103 -8.38 -3.82 -0.11
CA ARG A 103 -7.26 -4.74 -0.39
C ARG A 103 -5.93 -4.05 -0.07
N THR A 104 -4.87 -4.86 0.14
CA THR A 104 -3.51 -4.30 0.05
C THR A 104 -3.13 -4.10 -1.42
N VAL A 105 -2.22 -3.14 -1.69
CA VAL A 105 -1.71 -2.91 -3.05
C VAL A 105 -1.16 -4.20 -3.66
N HIS A 106 -0.40 -4.98 -2.90
CA HIS A 106 0.12 -6.29 -3.34
C HIS A 106 -1.00 -7.28 -3.67
N SER A 107 -2.06 -7.34 -2.85
CA SER A 107 -3.19 -8.24 -3.11
C SER A 107 -3.97 -7.84 -4.37
N TYR A 108 -4.06 -6.54 -4.63
CA TYR A 108 -4.67 -6.03 -5.87
C TYR A 108 -3.81 -6.37 -7.09
N ALA A 109 -2.50 -6.08 -7.04
CA ALA A 109 -1.56 -6.39 -8.12
C ALA A 109 -1.56 -7.89 -8.46
N PHE A 110 -1.54 -8.75 -7.44
CA PHE A 110 -1.63 -10.20 -7.65
C PHE A 110 -2.94 -10.63 -8.29
N GLY A 111 -4.07 -10.07 -7.85
CA GLY A 111 -5.38 -10.33 -8.43
C GLY A 111 -5.46 -9.94 -9.91
N LEU A 112 -4.88 -8.79 -10.26
CA LEU A 112 -4.79 -8.31 -11.65
C LEU A 112 -3.97 -9.28 -12.51
N LEU A 113 -2.74 -9.58 -12.12
CA LEU A 113 -1.86 -10.50 -12.87
C LEU A 113 -2.46 -11.89 -13.02
N ARG A 114 -3.06 -12.41 -11.95
CA ARG A 114 -3.75 -13.71 -11.98
C ARG A 114 -4.92 -13.70 -12.97
N ARG A 115 -5.74 -12.67 -12.95
CA ARG A 115 -6.90 -12.56 -13.86
C ARG A 115 -6.44 -12.52 -15.30
N GLU A 116 -5.42 -11.72 -15.62
CA GLU A 116 -4.90 -11.60 -16.98
C GLU A 116 -4.25 -12.90 -17.46
N ALA A 117 -3.48 -13.58 -16.61
CA ALA A 117 -2.93 -14.88 -16.95
C ALA A 117 -4.03 -15.90 -17.30
N VAL A 118 -5.10 -15.96 -16.51
CA VAL A 118 -6.25 -16.85 -16.80
C VAL A 118 -6.93 -16.47 -18.11
N LEU A 119 -7.16 -15.18 -18.38
CA LEU A 119 -7.79 -14.71 -19.62
C LEU A 119 -6.94 -15.02 -20.86
N ARG A 120 -5.62 -15.03 -20.73
CA ARG A 120 -4.68 -15.34 -21.82
C ARG A 120 -4.33 -16.83 -21.93
N GLY A 121 -4.84 -17.68 -21.01
CA GLY A 121 -4.47 -19.09 -20.94
C GLY A 121 -3.01 -19.32 -20.53
N GLU A 122 -2.41 -18.36 -19.85
CA GLU A 122 -1.03 -18.40 -19.36
C GLU A 122 -0.96 -19.01 -17.95
N PRO A 123 0.20 -19.56 -17.54
CA PRO A 123 0.40 -20.04 -16.16
C PRO A 123 0.22 -18.90 -15.16
N VAL A 124 -0.62 -19.15 -14.15
CA VAL A 124 -0.87 -18.17 -13.07
C VAL A 124 0.41 -18.00 -12.24
N PRO A 125 0.92 -16.77 -12.10
CA PRO A 125 2.09 -16.52 -11.28
C PRO A 125 1.84 -16.87 -9.79
N ARG A 126 2.87 -17.30 -9.10
CA ARG A 126 2.84 -17.50 -7.65
C ARG A 126 3.74 -16.52 -6.91
N LEU A 127 3.43 -16.28 -5.64
CA LEU A 127 4.30 -15.47 -4.79
C LEU A 127 5.37 -16.34 -4.14
N LEU A 128 6.61 -15.85 -4.16
CA LEU A 128 7.68 -16.41 -3.35
C LEU A 128 7.46 -16.02 -1.89
N SER A 129 7.56 -16.99 -1.01
CA SER A 129 7.65 -16.69 0.43
C SER A 129 9.04 -16.14 0.76
N GLY A 130 9.17 -15.39 1.87
CA GLY A 130 10.47 -14.88 2.29
C GLY A 130 11.51 -15.99 2.52
N ALA A 131 11.08 -17.16 3.02
CA ALA A 131 11.96 -18.32 3.18
C ALA A 131 12.44 -18.90 1.85
N GLU A 132 11.60 -18.94 0.83
CA GLU A 132 11.98 -19.37 -0.52
C GLU A 132 12.93 -18.37 -1.17
N GLN A 133 12.74 -17.06 -0.96
CA GLN A 133 13.66 -16.02 -1.43
C GLN A 133 15.02 -16.16 -0.76
N ASP A 134 15.05 -16.30 0.58
CA ASP A 134 16.29 -16.48 1.34
C ASP A 134 17.07 -17.72 0.88
N LEU A 135 16.36 -18.81 0.61
CA LEU A 135 16.98 -20.03 0.09
C LEU A 135 17.56 -19.79 -1.31
N LEU A 136 16.79 -19.20 -2.21
CA LEU A 136 17.23 -18.94 -3.57
C LEU A 136 18.45 -18.01 -3.61
N VAL A 137 18.43 -16.93 -2.83
CA VAL A 137 19.56 -16.00 -2.74
C VAL A 137 20.80 -16.72 -2.24
N ARG A 138 20.70 -17.57 -1.22
CA ARG A 138 21.83 -18.33 -0.68
C ARG A 138 22.38 -19.36 -1.68
N ASP A 139 21.49 -20.05 -2.39
CA ASP A 139 21.91 -21.05 -3.39
C ASP A 139 22.63 -20.39 -4.55
N LEU A 140 22.17 -19.24 -5.03
CA LEU A 140 22.83 -18.47 -6.08
C LEU A 140 24.19 -17.93 -5.60
N LEU A 141 24.27 -17.37 -4.38
CA LEU A 141 25.55 -16.91 -3.81
C LEU A 141 26.55 -18.06 -3.63
N ARG A 142 26.06 -19.25 -3.30
CA ARG A 142 26.91 -20.46 -3.23
C ARG A 142 27.41 -20.83 -4.62
N GLY A 143 26.56 -20.82 -5.64
CA GLY A 143 26.95 -21.05 -7.04
C GLY A 143 28.00 -20.05 -7.50
N ASP A 144 27.84 -18.77 -7.23
CA ASP A 144 28.83 -17.73 -7.54
C ASP A 144 30.21 -18.04 -6.94
N LEU A 145 30.26 -18.56 -5.71
CA LEU A 145 31.52 -18.92 -5.04
C LEU A 145 32.15 -20.20 -5.57
N GLU A 146 31.33 -21.23 -5.87
CA GLU A 146 31.80 -22.55 -6.25
C GLU A 146 32.19 -22.63 -7.75
N GLU A 147 31.36 -22.01 -8.61
CA GLU A 147 31.57 -22.07 -10.07
C GLU A 147 32.40 -20.92 -10.60
N PHE A 148 32.31 -19.74 -10.00
CA PHE A 148 32.95 -18.53 -10.52
C PHE A 148 33.98 -17.91 -9.54
N ALA A 149 34.32 -18.61 -8.45
CA ALA A 149 35.22 -18.10 -7.39
C ALA A 149 34.79 -16.70 -6.87
N GLY A 150 33.49 -16.38 -6.87
CA GLY A 150 32.96 -15.07 -6.48
C GLY A 150 33.20 -13.98 -7.54
N ALA A 151 33.39 -14.35 -8.81
CA ALA A 151 33.61 -13.40 -9.90
C ALA A 151 32.54 -12.30 -9.94
N GLY A 152 32.97 -11.06 -10.02
CA GLY A 152 32.12 -9.88 -9.98
C GLY A 152 31.91 -9.30 -8.59
N TRP A 153 32.14 -10.04 -7.52
CA TRP A 153 32.06 -9.53 -6.15
C TRP A 153 33.38 -8.92 -5.70
N PRO A 154 33.40 -7.78 -4.98
CA PRO A 154 34.61 -7.24 -4.38
C PRO A 154 35.29 -8.25 -3.44
N GLU A 155 36.60 -8.40 -3.51
CA GLU A 155 37.38 -9.37 -2.73
C GLU A 155 37.06 -9.31 -1.22
N ARG A 156 36.90 -8.08 -0.68
CA ARG A 156 36.52 -7.86 0.74
C ARG A 156 35.16 -8.47 1.14
N LEU A 157 34.29 -8.77 0.19
CA LEU A 157 32.94 -9.33 0.44
C LEU A 157 32.91 -10.86 0.28
N LEU A 158 33.90 -11.48 -0.36
CA LEU A 158 33.88 -12.93 -0.59
C LEU A 158 33.65 -13.76 0.68
N PRO A 159 34.29 -13.45 1.84
CA PRO A 159 34.00 -14.18 3.08
C PRO A 159 32.50 -14.02 3.55
N ALA A 160 31.88 -12.87 3.27
CA ALA A 160 30.53 -12.56 3.68
C ALA A 160 29.47 -13.28 2.84
N LEU A 161 29.75 -13.63 1.58
CA LEU A 161 28.80 -14.28 0.66
C LEU A 161 28.24 -15.60 1.22
N ARG A 162 28.96 -16.25 2.14
CA ARG A 162 28.54 -17.50 2.80
C ARG A 162 27.60 -17.28 4.00
N THR A 163 27.38 -16.04 4.39
CA THR A 163 26.63 -15.73 5.62
C THR A 163 25.18 -15.45 5.35
N ASP A 164 24.30 -15.90 6.24
CA ASP A 164 22.86 -15.58 6.21
C ASP A 164 22.59 -14.06 6.33
N GLY A 165 23.47 -13.34 7.02
CA GLY A 165 23.41 -11.87 7.15
C GLY A 165 23.51 -11.18 5.80
N PHE A 166 24.56 -11.54 5.03
CA PHE A 166 24.78 -10.97 3.70
C PHE A 166 23.63 -11.30 2.73
N ALA A 167 23.18 -12.55 2.71
CA ALA A 167 22.05 -12.96 1.87
C ALA A 167 20.79 -12.12 2.14
N ARG A 168 20.50 -11.84 3.42
CA ARG A 168 19.38 -10.98 3.81
C ARG A 168 19.58 -9.52 3.37
N GLU A 169 20.76 -8.95 3.59
CA GLU A 169 21.06 -7.59 3.15
C GLU A 169 21.00 -7.44 1.63
N LEU A 170 21.49 -8.43 0.89
CA LEU A 170 21.39 -8.44 -0.56
C LEU A 170 19.95 -8.51 -1.03
N ARG A 171 19.15 -9.43 -0.48
CA ARG A 171 17.71 -9.49 -0.76
C ARG A 171 17.04 -8.14 -0.50
N ASP A 172 17.29 -7.54 0.66
CA ASP A 172 16.71 -6.25 1.03
C ASP A 172 17.17 -5.12 0.09
N LEU A 173 18.40 -5.16 -0.41
CA LEU A 173 18.88 -4.22 -1.43
C LEU A 173 18.12 -4.39 -2.75
N LEU A 174 17.97 -5.63 -3.23
CA LEU A 174 17.27 -5.93 -4.47
C LEU A 174 15.79 -5.52 -4.37
N GLN A 175 15.16 -5.84 -3.26
CA GLN A 175 13.78 -5.44 -3.00
C GLN A 175 13.62 -3.91 -3.04
N ARG A 176 14.49 -3.16 -2.37
CA ARG A 176 14.44 -1.68 -2.40
C ARG A 176 14.73 -1.10 -3.76
N ALA A 177 15.62 -1.73 -4.53
CA ALA A 177 15.88 -1.32 -5.91
C ALA A 177 14.61 -1.48 -6.77
N ALA A 178 13.94 -2.62 -6.68
CA ALA A 178 12.70 -2.90 -7.39
C ALA A 178 11.57 -1.94 -6.97
N GLU A 179 11.35 -1.72 -5.67
CA GLU A 179 10.36 -0.77 -5.11
C GLU A 179 10.57 0.66 -5.62
N ARG A 180 11.83 1.05 -5.88
CA ARG A 180 12.20 2.37 -6.42
C ARG A 180 12.28 2.44 -7.93
N GLY A 181 11.92 1.37 -8.62
CA GLY A 181 12.02 1.28 -10.08
C GLY A 181 13.45 1.34 -10.59
N VAL A 182 14.42 0.93 -9.76
CA VAL A 182 15.83 0.82 -10.14
C VAL A 182 16.07 -0.59 -10.67
N ASP A 183 16.10 -0.72 -12.00
CA ASP A 183 16.45 -1.97 -12.67
C ASP A 183 17.95 -2.29 -12.52
N PRO A 184 18.39 -3.52 -12.86
CA PRO A 184 19.78 -3.92 -12.72
C PRO A 184 20.77 -3.03 -13.51
N GLN A 185 20.38 -2.53 -14.67
CA GLN A 185 21.24 -1.65 -15.47
C GLN A 185 21.44 -0.30 -14.79
N ARG A 186 20.36 0.25 -14.23
CA ARG A 186 20.38 1.48 -13.45
C ARG A 186 21.19 1.31 -12.16
N LEU A 187 21.01 0.18 -11.45
CA LEU A 187 21.80 -0.14 -10.25
C LEU A 187 23.28 -0.21 -10.57
N ARG A 188 23.66 -0.87 -11.67
CA ARG A 188 25.03 -0.94 -12.16
C ARG A 188 25.61 0.45 -12.49
N SER A 189 24.81 1.29 -13.15
CA SER A 189 25.19 2.67 -13.48
C SER A 189 25.41 3.51 -12.22
N LEU A 190 24.53 3.41 -11.22
CA LEU A 190 24.68 4.06 -9.93
C LEU A 190 25.92 3.55 -9.19
N GLY A 191 26.17 2.24 -9.21
CA GLY A 191 27.36 1.64 -8.61
C GLY A 191 28.67 2.21 -9.21
N ARG A 192 28.75 2.31 -10.52
CA ARG A 192 29.90 2.91 -11.21
C ARG A 192 30.05 4.39 -10.88
N ARG A 193 28.94 5.15 -10.88
CA ARG A 193 28.92 6.60 -10.62
C ARG A 193 29.36 6.97 -9.20
N HIS A 194 29.07 6.12 -8.24
CA HIS A 194 29.35 6.36 -6.82
C HIS A 194 30.49 5.50 -6.26
N ASP A 195 31.28 4.86 -7.13
CA ASP A 195 32.40 3.97 -6.77
C ASP A 195 31.97 2.85 -5.78
N ARG A 196 30.76 2.29 -6.02
CA ARG A 196 30.17 1.20 -5.24
C ARG A 196 30.23 -0.10 -6.03
N ALA A 197 31.39 -0.75 -5.99
CA ALA A 197 31.62 -2.04 -6.66
C ALA A 197 30.64 -3.14 -6.16
N ASP A 198 30.22 -3.06 -4.91
CA ASP A 198 29.18 -3.91 -4.33
C ASP A 198 27.82 -3.73 -5.03
N TRP A 199 27.44 -2.52 -5.43
CA TRP A 199 26.22 -2.31 -6.19
C TRP A 199 26.32 -2.81 -7.63
N VAL A 200 27.51 -2.74 -8.22
CA VAL A 200 27.75 -3.32 -9.56
C VAL A 200 27.60 -4.83 -9.52
N ALA A 201 28.18 -5.48 -8.51
CA ALA A 201 28.03 -6.92 -8.28
C ALA A 201 26.55 -7.31 -8.00
N ALA A 202 25.89 -6.59 -7.13
CA ALA A 202 24.47 -6.80 -6.84
C ALA A 202 23.56 -6.65 -8.07
N ALA A 203 23.93 -5.77 -9.02
CA ALA A 203 23.20 -5.65 -10.28
C ALA A 203 23.35 -6.91 -11.16
N GLY A 204 24.55 -7.50 -11.25
CA GLY A 204 24.75 -8.78 -11.93
C GLY A 204 23.98 -9.92 -11.27
N PHE A 205 24.05 -9.98 -9.94
CA PHE A 205 23.27 -10.95 -9.17
C PHE A 205 21.75 -10.78 -9.37
N SER A 206 21.26 -9.56 -9.47
CA SER A 206 19.84 -9.28 -9.75
C SER A 206 19.38 -9.82 -11.10
N GLU A 207 20.24 -9.73 -12.13
CA GLU A 207 19.95 -10.31 -13.46
C GLU A 207 19.92 -11.85 -13.39
N GLN A 208 20.85 -12.47 -12.67
CA GLN A 208 20.88 -13.91 -12.45
C GLN A 208 19.64 -14.38 -11.68
N TYR A 209 19.28 -13.69 -10.59
CA TYR A 209 18.09 -13.96 -9.79
C TYR A 209 16.82 -13.90 -10.63
N ALA A 210 16.64 -12.82 -11.41
CA ALA A 210 15.50 -12.65 -12.31
C ALA A 210 15.45 -13.76 -13.39
N GLY A 211 16.60 -14.14 -13.96
CA GLY A 211 16.68 -15.25 -14.91
C GLY A 211 16.21 -16.58 -14.33
N VAL A 212 16.66 -16.90 -13.12
CA VAL A 212 16.27 -18.16 -12.44
C VAL A 212 14.80 -18.16 -12.03
N THR A 213 14.26 -17.03 -11.56
CA THR A 213 12.86 -16.91 -11.18
C THR A 213 11.93 -16.99 -12.39
N ALA A 214 12.33 -16.40 -13.53
CA ALA A 214 11.58 -16.45 -14.79
C ALA A 214 11.50 -17.87 -15.38
N LEU A 215 12.52 -18.69 -15.19
CA LEU A 215 12.53 -20.08 -15.67
C LEU A 215 11.68 -21.03 -14.82
N ARG A 216 11.19 -20.59 -13.69
CA ARG A 216 10.29 -21.41 -12.84
C ARG A 216 8.92 -21.57 -13.48
N HIS A 217 8.34 -22.73 -13.31
CA HIS A 217 6.99 -23.01 -13.78
C HIS A 217 6.12 -23.52 -12.62
N PRO A 218 5.05 -22.81 -12.20
CA PRO A 218 4.60 -21.51 -12.70
C PRO A 218 5.60 -20.36 -12.35
N PRO A 219 5.52 -19.22 -13.09
CA PRO A 219 6.35 -18.06 -12.81
C PRO A 219 6.23 -17.63 -11.36
N ALA A 220 7.35 -17.30 -10.72
CA ALA A 220 7.38 -16.96 -9.32
C ALA A 220 7.88 -15.51 -9.16
N LEU A 221 7.08 -14.68 -8.48
CA LEU A 221 7.35 -13.28 -8.25
C LEU A 221 7.62 -13.03 -6.78
N ASP A 222 8.57 -12.19 -6.48
CA ASP A 222 8.70 -11.62 -5.15
C ASP A 222 7.69 -10.45 -4.93
N PRO A 223 7.47 -9.99 -3.69
CA PRO A 223 6.51 -8.92 -3.45
C PRO A 223 6.79 -7.61 -4.18
N ALA A 224 8.06 -7.22 -4.37
CA ALA A 224 8.42 -5.98 -5.06
C ALA A 224 8.25 -6.13 -6.59
N GLU A 225 8.66 -7.28 -7.15
CA GLU A 225 8.44 -7.63 -8.55
C GLU A 225 6.95 -7.69 -8.90
N LEU A 226 6.11 -8.12 -7.94
CA LEU A 226 4.67 -8.24 -8.12
C LEU A 226 4.01 -6.91 -8.50
N VAL A 227 4.30 -5.84 -7.75
CA VAL A 227 3.73 -4.51 -8.04
C VAL A 227 4.29 -3.97 -9.34
N ARG A 228 5.58 -4.18 -9.57
CA ARG A 228 6.25 -3.79 -10.82
C ARG A 228 5.64 -4.50 -12.04
N ALA A 229 5.44 -5.82 -11.97
CA ALA A 229 4.82 -6.58 -13.06
C ALA A 229 3.39 -6.09 -13.36
N ALA A 230 2.62 -5.69 -12.34
CA ALA A 230 1.30 -5.10 -12.53
C ALA A 230 1.40 -3.72 -13.22
N VAL A 231 2.38 -2.90 -12.85
CA VAL A 231 2.65 -1.62 -13.53
C VAL A 231 3.04 -1.84 -14.97
N ASP A 232 3.96 -2.76 -15.24
CA ASP A 232 4.45 -3.08 -16.59
C ASP A 232 3.31 -3.63 -17.47
N LEU A 233 2.44 -4.48 -16.92
CA LEU A 233 1.25 -4.98 -17.62
C LEU A 233 0.30 -3.84 -18.01
N LEU A 234 -0.05 -2.96 -17.08
CA LEU A 234 -0.97 -1.84 -17.34
C LEU A 234 -0.37 -0.79 -18.28
N ALA A 235 0.94 -0.56 -18.22
CA ALA A 235 1.63 0.37 -19.10
C ALA A 235 1.81 -0.20 -20.51
N GLY A 236 2.00 -1.51 -20.63
CA GLY A 236 2.24 -2.21 -21.90
C GLY A 236 0.98 -2.62 -22.66
N ASP A 237 -0.16 -2.71 -21.97
CA ASP A 237 -1.43 -3.14 -22.59
C ASP A 237 -2.56 -2.13 -22.30
N PRO A 238 -2.81 -1.19 -23.25
CA PRO A 238 -3.86 -0.19 -23.09
C PRO A 238 -5.25 -0.78 -22.90
N ALA A 239 -5.56 -1.96 -23.46
CA ALA A 239 -6.87 -2.57 -23.33
C ALA A 239 -7.11 -3.09 -21.90
N VAL A 240 -6.07 -3.62 -21.26
CA VAL A 240 -6.11 -4.01 -19.83
C VAL A 240 -6.30 -2.78 -18.96
N LEU A 241 -5.55 -1.70 -19.22
CA LEU A 241 -5.66 -0.45 -18.46
C LEU A 241 -7.06 0.17 -18.57
N GLU A 242 -7.61 0.26 -19.79
CA GLU A 242 -8.95 0.79 -20.03
C GLU A 242 -10.02 -0.02 -19.31
N ARG A 243 -9.93 -1.36 -19.34
CA ARG A 243 -10.83 -2.25 -18.60
C ARG A 243 -10.76 -2.03 -17.09
N GLU A 244 -9.53 -1.97 -16.54
CA GLU A 244 -9.35 -1.69 -15.11
C GLU A 244 -9.94 -0.33 -14.71
N ARG A 245 -9.70 0.68 -15.52
CA ARG A 245 -10.25 2.03 -15.30
C ARG A 245 -11.77 2.07 -15.41
N ALA A 246 -12.37 1.31 -16.33
CA ALA A 246 -13.83 1.21 -16.47
C ALA A 246 -14.46 0.50 -15.27
N GLU A 247 -13.79 -0.52 -14.71
CA GLU A 247 -14.28 -1.26 -13.55
C GLU A 247 -14.11 -0.48 -12.24
N ARG A 248 -13.20 0.50 -12.16
CA ARG A 248 -12.87 1.24 -10.94
C ARG A 248 -13.28 2.71 -11.07
N ALA A 249 -14.49 3.02 -10.61
CA ALA A 249 -15.01 4.38 -10.65
C ALA A 249 -14.32 5.30 -9.63
N VAL A 250 -13.95 4.74 -8.48
CA VAL A 250 -13.30 5.47 -7.37
C VAL A 250 -12.14 4.66 -6.83
N VAL A 251 -11.01 5.30 -6.62
CA VAL A 251 -9.85 4.74 -5.91
C VAL A 251 -9.65 5.51 -4.62
N VAL A 252 -9.56 4.80 -3.50
CA VAL A 252 -9.26 5.38 -2.18
C VAL A 252 -7.97 4.74 -1.67
N VAL A 253 -7.04 5.54 -1.18
CA VAL A 253 -5.77 5.05 -0.62
C VAL A 253 -5.68 5.47 0.83
N ASP A 254 -5.62 4.51 1.74
CA ASP A 254 -5.37 4.74 3.17
C ASP A 254 -3.89 4.54 3.50
N GLU A 255 -3.37 5.33 4.43
CA GLU A 255 -1.96 5.37 4.83
C GLU A 255 -1.01 5.67 3.63
N TYR A 256 -1.38 6.65 2.80
CA TYR A 256 -0.63 6.98 1.58
C TYR A 256 0.85 7.33 1.84
N GLN A 257 1.21 7.83 3.02
CA GLN A 257 2.59 8.12 3.41
C GLN A 257 3.52 6.90 3.44
N ASP A 258 2.95 5.69 3.47
CA ASP A 258 3.71 4.45 3.47
C ASP A 258 3.86 3.84 2.06
N SER A 259 3.37 4.53 1.03
CA SER A 259 3.49 4.10 -0.36
C SER A 259 4.92 4.24 -0.87
N ASP A 260 5.38 3.24 -1.60
CA ASP A 260 6.62 3.27 -2.36
C ASP A 260 6.41 3.80 -3.80
N PRO A 261 7.48 4.15 -4.54
CA PRO A 261 7.37 4.65 -5.91
C PRO A 261 6.68 3.69 -6.90
N SER A 262 6.79 2.36 -6.73
CA SER A 262 6.11 1.39 -7.61
C SER A 262 4.61 1.42 -7.37
N GLN A 263 4.20 1.54 -6.11
CA GLN A 263 2.79 1.68 -5.74
C GLN A 263 2.22 3.01 -6.24
N GLU A 264 2.98 4.11 -6.14
CA GLU A 264 2.59 5.40 -6.73
C GLU A 264 2.43 5.29 -8.24
N ALA A 265 3.35 4.60 -8.95
CA ALA A 265 3.25 4.38 -10.38
C ALA A 265 1.98 3.61 -10.76
N LEU A 266 1.62 2.58 -9.98
CA LEU A 266 0.36 1.85 -10.14
C LEU A 266 -0.85 2.77 -9.97
N LEU A 267 -0.86 3.64 -8.96
CA LEU A 267 -1.93 4.60 -8.71
C LEU A 267 -2.05 5.62 -9.85
N VAL A 268 -0.93 6.09 -10.41
CA VAL A 268 -0.94 7.00 -11.57
C VAL A 268 -1.58 6.35 -12.79
N LEU A 269 -1.31 5.07 -13.03
CA LEU A 269 -1.97 4.34 -14.12
C LEU A 269 -3.47 4.17 -13.86
N LEU A 270 -3.88 3.80 -12.66
CA LEU A 270 -5.29 3.56 -12.34
C LEU A 270 -6.11 4.85 -12.22
N ALA A 271 -5.58 5.86 -11.56
CA ALA A 271 -6.33 7.03 -11.11
C ALA A 271 -5.72 8.38 -11.53
N GLY A 272 -4.70 8.37 -12.38
CA GLY A 272 -4.16 9.60 -12.99
C GLY A 272 -5.09 10.22 -14.03
N GLY A 273 -4.76 11.43 -14.50
CA GLY A 273 -5.53 12.13 -15.53
C GLY A 273 -6.85 12.72 -15.02
N GLY A 274 -6.90 13.10 -13.75
CA GLY A 274 -8.10 13.74 -13.16
C GLY A 274 -9.21 12.77 -12.77
N ARG A 275 -8.92 11.48 -12.66
CA ARG A 275 -9.88 10.47 -12.19
C ARG A 275 -10.10 10.58 -10.68
N ASP A 276 -11.19 9.98 -10.22
CA ASP A 276 -11.61 10.05 -8.82
C ASP A 276 -10.67 9.25 -7.91
N LEU A 277 -9.88 9.98 -7.11
CA LEU A 277 -8.86 9.46 -6.22
C LEU A 277 -8.88 10.20 -4.89
N VAL A 278 -9.07 9.49 -3.79
CA VAL A 278 -8.92 10.06 -2.45
C VAL A 278 -7.74 9.39 -1.75
N ALA A 279 -6.68 10.14 -1.50
CA ALA A 279 -5.53 9.67 -0.73
C ALA A 279 -5.55 10.25 0.69
N VAL A 280 -5.50 9.39 1.69
CA VAL A 280 -5.50 9.77 3.11
C VAL A 280 -4.16 9.39 3.72
N GLY A 281 -3.52 10.33 4.41
CA GLY A 281 -2.22 10.06 5.01
C GLY A 281 -1.82 11.05 6.10
N ASP A 282 -0.78 10.67 6.84
CA ASP A 282 -0.11 11.50 7.83
C ASP A 282 1.41 11.42 7.62
N PRO A 283 2.03 12.46 7.06
CA PRO A 283 3.48 12.45 6.84
C PRO A 283 4.30 12.19 8.10
N ASP A 284 3.77 12.56 9.28
CA ASP A 284 4.47 12.41 10.55
C ASP A 284 4.33 10.99 11.15
N GLN A 285 3.45 10.14 10.60
CA GLN A 285 3.25 8.75 11.00
C GLN A 285 3.96 7.74 10.09
N SER A 286 4.70 8.17 9.07
CA SER A 286 5.47 7.23 8.26
C SER A 286 6.61 6.63 9.06
N ILE A 287 6.53 5.33 9.29
CA ILE A 287 7.54 4.52 10.00
C ILE A 287 8.23 3.52 9.08
N TYR A 288 7.87 3.51 7.80
CA TYR A 288 8.34 2.54 6.82
C TYR A 288 9.35 3.09 5.80
N ALA A 289 9.97 4.26 6.08
CA ALA A 289 11.02 4.82 5.23
C ALA A 289 12.17 3.81 5.00
N PHE A 290 12.49 2.98 6.00
CA PHE A 290 13.47 1.90 5.89
C PHE A 290 13.01 0.76 4.97
N ARG A 291 11.71 0.69 4.63
CA ARG A 291 11.12 -0.25 3.66
C ARG A 291 10.82 0.39 2.32
N GLY A 292 11.36 1.57 2.02
CA GLY A 292 11.18 2.20 0.72
C GLY A 292 10.03 3.21 0.65
N ALA A 293 9.26 3.43 1.72
CA ALA A 293 8.23 4.47 1.75
C ALA A 293 8.82 5.85 1.38
N ASP A 294 8.12 6.57 0.52
CA ASP A 294 8.54 7.88 0.02
C ASP A 294 7.81 9.01 0.73
N LEU A 295 8.46 9.58 1.75
CA LEU A 295 7.91 10.71 2.50
C LEU A 295 7.60 11.94 1.63
N GLU A 296 8.35 12.14 0.55
CA GLU A 296 8.11 13.21 -0.40
C GLU A 296 6.89 12.94 -1.29
N GLY A 297 6.44 11.70 -1.39
CA GLY A 297 5.24 11.32 -2.14
C GLY A 297 4.00 12.09 -1.70
N VAL A 298 3.80 12.24 -0.38
CA VAL A 298 2.66 13.02 0.16
C VAL A 298 2.74 14.49 -0.26
N ARG A 299 3.95 15.08 -0.23
CA ARG A 299 4.15 16.48 -0.61
C ARG A 299 3.97 16.71 -2.10
N ARG A 300 4.40 15.72 -2.92
CA ARG A 300 4.27 15.79 -4.38
C ARG A 300 2.88 15.42 -4.88
N PHE A 301 2.03 14.83 -4.03
CA PHE A 301 0.71 14.36 -4.45
C PHE A 301 -0.10 15.39 -5.23
N PRO A 302 -0.25 16.66 -4.78
CA PRO A 302 -1.04 17.65 -5.52
C PRO A 302 -0.55 17.89 -6.95
N GLU A 303 0.77 17.89 -7.14
CA GLU A 303 1.37 18.09 -8.47
C GLU A 303 1.38 16.80 -9.30
N ARG A 304 1.45 15.66 -8.66
CA ARG A 304 1.49 14.35 -9.31
C ARG A 304 0.12 13.91 -9.81
N PHE A 305 -0.91 14.19 -9.02
CA PHE A 305 -2.30 13.86 -9.35
C PHE A 305 -3.07 15.16 -9.58
N ARG A 306 -3.05 15.65 -10.82
CA ARG A 306 -3.76 16.86 -11.20
C ARG A 306 -5.21 16.58 -11.54
N THR A 307 -6.07 17.56 -11.36
CA THR A 307 -7.46 17.52 -11.81
C THR A 307 -7.54 17.37 -13.33
N ALA A 308 -8.70 17.07 -13.88
CA ALA A 308 -8.92 17.03 -15.32
C ALA A 308 -8.63 18.38 -16.01
N GLY A 309 -8.77 19.50 -15.27
CA GLY A 309 -8.41 20.83 -15.73
C GLY A 309 -6.92 21.17 -15.63
N GLY A 310 -6.09 20.22 -15.14
CA GLY A 310 -4.64 20.43 -14.98
C GLY A 310 -4.23 21.16 -13.71
N GLU A 311 -5.17 21.51 -12.82
CA GLU A 311 -4.88 22.12 -11.53
C GLU A 311 -4.32 21.10 -10.54
N PRO A 312 -3.47 21.50 -9.60
CA PRO A 312 -3.04 20.64 -8.51
C PRO A 312 -4.22 20.07 -7.73
N ALA A 313 -4.07 18.82 -7.24
CA ALA A 313 -5.11 18.22 -6.41
C ALA A 313 -5.40 19.06 -5.16
N PRO A 314 -6.67 19.28 -4.80
CA PRO A 314 -7.03 19.95 -3.56
C PRO A 314 -6.56 19.14 -2.35
N VAL A 315 -6.31 19.87 -1.25
CA VAL A 315 -5.87 19.29 0.02
C VAL A 315 -6.88 19.66 1.10
N VAL A 316 -7.38 18.65 1.82
CA VAL A 316 -8.23 18.81 3.01
C VAL A 316 -7.47 18.33 4.23
N THR A 317 -7.47 19.13 5.30
CA THR A 317 -6.82 18.74 6.56
C THR A 317 -7.89 18.43 7.60
N LEU A 318 -7.80 17.23 8.22
CA LEU A 318 -8.62 16.87 9.37
C LEU A 318 -7.95 17.40 10.64
N GLY A 319 -8.56 18.40 11.25
CA GLY A 319 -7.98 19.14 12.38
C GLY A 319 -8.45 18.69 13.75
N THR A 320 -9.51 17.87 13.86
CA THR A 320 -10.13 17.53 15.16
C THR A 320 -9.71 16.15 15.64
N SER A 321 -8.93 16.08 16.71
CA SER A 321 -8.54 14.80 17.33
C SER A 321 -9.60 14.32 18.34
N ARG A 322 -10.07 13.10 18.15
CA ARG A 322 -11.02 12.40 19.04
C ARG A 322 -10.33 11.43 20.01
N ARG A 323 -9.00 11.30 19.88
CA ARG A 323 -8.18 10.38 20.68
C ARG A 323 -7.47 11.09 21.81
N CYS A 324 -7.00 12.29 21.57
CA CYS A 324 -6.12 13.03 22.48
C CYS A 324 -6.82 14.24 23.07
N GLY A 325 -6.78 14.38 24.37
CA GLY A 325 -7.27 15.58 25.07
C GLY A 325 -6.35 16.79 24.85
N PRO A 326 -6.79 18.01 25.25
CA PRO A 326 -6.10 19.27 24.93
C PRO A 326 -4.68 19.33 25.49
N VAL A 327 -4.44 18.80 26.69
CA VAL A 327 -3.12 18.80 27.35
C VAL A 327 -2.11 17.97 26.54
N LEU A 328 -2.51 16.78 26.10
CA LEU A 328 -1.65 15.91 25.30
C LEU A 328 -1.37 16.53 23.93
N LEU A 329 -2.37 17.11 23.29
CA LEU A 329 -2.18 17.82 22.02
C LEU A 329 -1.26 19.03 22.14
N GLN A 330 -1.29 19.75 23.26
CA GLN A 330 -0.34 20.83 23.49
C GLN A 330 1.10 20.31 23.63
N ALA A 331 1.30 19.17 24.28
CA ALA A 331 2.61 18.54 24.39
C ALA A 331 3.11 18.05 23.01
N THR A 332 2.26 17.38 22.24
CA THR A 332 2.62 16.90 20.89
C THR A 332 2.96 18.04 19.92
N ARG A 333 2.26 19.18 20.00
CA ARG A 333 2.60 20.38 19.19
C ARG A 333 4.01 20.89 19.45
N ARG A 334 4.48 20.86 20.72
CA ARG A 334 5.86 21.29 21.05
C ARG A 334 6.91 20.38 20.41
N VAL A 335 6.63 19.08 20.33
CA VAL A 335 7.50 18.12 19.62
C VAL A 335 7.41 18.34 18.13
N ALA A 336 6.19 18.43 17.59
CA ALA A 336 5.93 18.60 16.16
C ALA A 336 6.53 19.89 15.58
N ALA A 337 6.62 20.96 16.38
CA ALA A 337 7.28 22.22 15.98
C ALA A 337 8.78 22.06 15.65
N ARG A 338 9.41 20.98 16.15
CA ARG A 338 10.83 20.66 15.86
C ARG A 338 11.00 19.80 14.60
N LEU A 339 9.91 19.24 14.07
CA LEU A 339 9.92 18.48 12.83
C LEU A 339 9.93 19.44 11.65
N GLY A 340 10.77 19.20 10.65
CA GLY A 340 10.83 20.01 9.44
C GLY A 340 9.54 19.96 8.62
N GLY A 341 9.34 20.97 7.75
CA GLY A 341 8.20 21.05 6.81
C GLY A 341 6.97 21.75 7.37
N ALA A 342 6.13 22.27 6.46
CA ALA A 342 4.84 22.87 6.80
C ALA A 342 3.82 21.79 7.15
N GLY A 343 3.13 21.95 8.28
CA GLY A 343 2.25 20.90 8.78
C GLY A 343 0.92 21.45 9.28
N GLY A 344 0.00 21.85 8.40
CA GLY A 344 -1.37 22.19 8.80
C GLY A 344 -2.05 21.09 9.61
N HIS A 345 -1.74 19.82 9.28
CA HIS A 345 -2.20 18.63 10.00
C HIS A 345 -1.67 18.49 11.43
N ARG A 346 -0.66 19.29 11.84
CA ARG A 346 -0.09 19.32 13.19
C ARG A 346 -0.86 20.22 14.14
N SER A 347 -1.72 21.10 13.63
CA SER A 347 -2.53 22.03 14.40
C SER A 347 -3.83 21.40 14.89
N LEU A 348 -3.72 20.22 15.53
CA LEU A 348 -4.88 19.46 15.98
C LEU A 348 -5.58 20.16 17.16
N VAL A 349 -6.91 20.13 17.16
CA VAL A 349 -7.77 20.56 18.26
C VAL A 349 -8.44 19.34 18.88
N ALA A 350 -8.57 19.31 20.21
CA ALA A 350 -9.32 18.23 20.86
C ALA A 350 -10.80 18.34 20.53
N CYS A 351 -11.44 17.21 20.26
CA CYS A 351 -12.89 17.15 20.17
C CYS A 351 -13.48 17.59 21.52
N PRO A 352 -14.45 18.54 21.55
CA PRO A 352 -15.12 18.88 22.78
C PRO A 352 -15.80 17.63 23.36
N PRO A 353 -15.88 17.50 24.71
CA PRO A 353 -16.65 16.43 25.32
C PRO A 353 -18.10 16.51 24.82
N PRO A 354 -18.80 15.36 24.68
CA PRO A 354 -20.22 15.39 24.39
C PRO A 354 -20.91 16.25 25.45
N GLU A 355 -21.77 17.16 25.02
CA GLU A 355 -22.60 17.94 25.96
C GLU A 355 -23.31 16.93 26.86
N ALA A 356 -23.13 17.08 28.18
CA ALA A 356 -23.86 16.27 29.13
C ALA A 356 -25.35 16.52 28.88
N GLY A 357 -25.99 15.53 28.25
CA GLY A 357 -27.39 15.60 27.95
C GLY A 357 -28.11 15.99 29.25
N THR A 358 -28.79 17.11 29.26
CA THR A 358 -29.83 17.43 30.25
C THR A 358 -30.86 16.35 30.11
N GLY A 359 -30.76 15.33 31.02
CA GLY A 359 -31.65 14.21 31.13
C GLY A 359 -33.10 14.61 31.47
#